data_e01320fab991fc837494ab5c3b0a675a
#
_entry.id   e01320fab991fc837494ab5c3b0a675a
#
_cell.length_a   1.000
_cell.length_b   1.000
_cell.length_c   1.000
_cell.angle_alpha   90.00
_cell.angle_beta   90.00
_cell.angle_gamma   90.00
#
_symmetry.space_group_name_H-M   'P 1'
#
loop_
_entity.id
_entity.type
_entity.pdbx_description
1 polymer ?
#
loop_
_entity_poly.entity_id
_entity_poly.type
_entity_poly.pdbx_seq_one_letter_code
_entity_poly.pdbx_strand_id
1 'polypeptide(L)'
;NRGGNIDLLRKMSHQLGFKADEVDEIQLRGQRISSSQIRRLLGDGRVNLARRMLGRPYGVEGVVIHGNHRGRTIGFPTANLKPQNRVIPKYGVYATATLIDGIWRRSITNIGVRPTFESDSEPSIETHVFDFDGDLYGDVLRVRFLRRIRDEKKFGGIDELNAQIE
;
A
#
# COMPACT_ATOMS: atom_id res chain seq x y z
N ASN A 1 -30.81 0.80 -3.80
CA ASN A 1 -31.44 0.66 -5.11
C ASN A 1 -30.42 1.09 -6.19
N ARG A 2 -29.79 0.12 -6.88
CA ARG A 2 -28.81 0.38 -7.97
C ARG A 2 -29.55 0.36 -9.31
N GLY A 3 -30.39 1.38 -9.56
CA GLY A 3 -31.15 1.52 -10.81
C GLY A 3 -30.37 2.08 -12.00
N GLY A 4 -29.07 2.38 -11.83
CA GLY A 4 -28.24 2.85 -12.92
C GLY A 4 -27.63 1.68 -13.70
N ASN A 5 -27.87 1.64 -14.99
CA ASN A 5 -27.25 0.71 -15.93
C ASN A 5 -26.68 1.51 -17.12
N ILE A 6 -25.92 0.86 -17.98
CA ILE A 6 -25.29 1.50 -19.14
C ILE A 6 -26.32 2.05 -20.13
N ASP A 7 -27.48 1.40 -20.27
CA ASP A 7 -28.52 1.84 -21.20
C ASP A 7 -29.13 3.16 -20.74
N LEU A 8 -29.33 3.33 -19.43
CA LEU A 8 -29.75 4.61 -18.85
C LEU A 8 -28.73 5.71 -19.11
N LEU A 9 -27.43 5.41 -18.89
CA LEU A 9 -26.34 6.38 -19.16
C LEU A 9 -26.29 6.77 -20.65
N ARG A 10 -26.44 5.82 -21.57
CA ARG A 10 -26.49 6.09 -23.00
C ARG A 10 -27.68 6.97 -23.36
N LYS A 11 -28.87 6.68 -22.79
CA LYS A 11 -30.05 7.52 -23.01
C LYS A 11 -29.85 8.95 -22.49
N MET A 12 -29.29 9.10 -21.32
CA MET A 12 -29.00 10.42 -20.72
C MET A 12 -27.90 11.16 -21.48
N SER A 13 -26.91 10.46 -22.03
CA SER A 13 -25.85 11.11 -22.81
C SER A 13 -26.35 11.83 -24.03
N HIS A 14 -27.32 11.25 -24.74
CA HIS A 14 -27.98 11.90 -25.87
C HIS A 14 -28.80 13.15 -25.44
N GLN A 15 -29.44 13.09 -24.28
CA GLN A 15 -30.28 14.19 -23.79
C GLN A 15 -29.47 15.35 -23.21
N LEU A 16 -28.35 15.04 -22.56
CA LEU A 16 -27.54 16.00 -21.78
C LEU A 16 -26.24 16.41 -22.48
N GLY A 17 -25.97 15.89 -23.68
CA GLY A 17 -24.83 16.30 -24.50
C GLY A 17 -23.46 15.81 -24.00
N PHE A 18 -23.39 14.71 -23.24
CA PHE A 18 -22.15 14.09 -22.88
C PHE A 18 -21.94 12.74 -23.61
N LYS A 19 -20.70 12.24 -23.64
CA LYS A 19 -20.36 10.93 -24.22
C LYS A 19 -20.28 9.88 -23.14
N ALA A 20 -20.95 8.75 -23.32
CA ALA A 20 -20.87 7.57 -22.46
C ALA A 20 -20.21 6.42 -23.21
N ASP A 21 -19.00 6.05 -22.82
CA ASP A 21 -18.29 4.89 -23.35
C ASP A 21 -18.30 3.77 -22.30
N GLU A 22 -18.56 2.55 -22.75
CA GLU A 22 -18.49 1.35 -21.93
C GLU A 22 -17.12 0.68 -22.14
N VAL A 23 -16.47 0.30 -21.04
CA VAL A 23 -15.25 -0.47 -21.05
C VAL A 23 -15.62 -1.92 -20.77
N ASP A 24 -15.16 -2.82 -21.63
CA ASP A 24 -15.39 -4.26 -21.46
C ASP A 24 -14.87 -4.79 -20.14
N GLU A 25 -15.57 -5.78 -19.60
CA GLU A 25 -15.15 -6.46 -18.37
C GLU A 25 -13.86 -7.23 -18.58
N ILE A 26 -12.85 -6.92 -17.78
CA ILE A 26 -11.61 -7.69 -17.79
C ILE A 26 -11.79 -8.91 -16.87
N GLN A 27 -11.45 -10.07 -17.39
CA GLN A 27 -11.48 -11.33 -16.66
C GLN A 27 -10.06 -11.92 -16.51
N LEU A 28 -9.80 -12.51 -15.36
CA LEU A 28 -8.60 -13.29 -15.10
C LEU A 28 -9.01 -14.73 -14.75
N ARG A 29 -8.67 -15.68 -15.62
CA ARG A 29 -9.04 -17.11 -15.45
C ARG A 29 -10.55 -17.33 -15.23
N GLY A 30 -11.36 -16.66 -16.03
CA GLY A 30 -12.82 -16.75 -15.95
C GLY A 30 -13.47 -16.00 -14.77
N GLN A 31 -12.68 -15.29 -13.96
CA GLN A 31 -13.20 -14.47 -12.88
C GLN A 31 -13.12 -12.99 -13.26
N ARG A 32 -14.26 -12.30 -13.11
CA ARG A 32 -14.37 -10.86 -13.31
C ARG A 32 -13.46 -10.13 -12.32
N ILE A 33 -12.63 -9.20 -12.84
CA ILE A 33 -11.85 -8.29 -12.02
C ILE A 33 -12.74 -7.14 -11.56
N SER A 34 -12.79 -6.89 -10.24
CA SER A 34 -13.54 -5.77 -9.68
C SER A 34 -12.75 -5.05 -8.58
N SER A 35 -13.01 -3.76 -8.43
CA SER A 35 -12.41 -2.95 -7.37
C SER A 35 -12.69 -3.51 -5.96
N SER A 36 -13.90 -4.04 -5.74
CA SER A 36 -14.28 -4.64 -4.47
C SER A 36 -13.45 -5.89 -4.15
N GLN A 37 -13.22 -6.74 -5.17
CA GLN A 37 -12.39 -7.92 -5.03
C GLN A 37 -10.93 -7.57 -4.75
N ILE A 38 -10.37 -6.57 -5.45
CA ILE A 38 -9.00 -6.09 -5.22
C ILE A 38 -8.87 -5.53 -3.80
N ARG A 39 -9.82 -4.69 -3.33
CA ARG A 39 -9.81 -4.17 -1.95
C ARG A 39 -9.85 -5.28 -0.90
N ARG A 40 -10.67 -6.32 -1.12
CA ARG A 40 -10.73 -7.48 -0.23
C ARG A 40 -9.38 -8.19 -0.17
N LEU A 41 -8.74 -8.46 -1.32
CA LEU A 41 -7.42 -9.09 -1.37
C LEU A 41 -6.34 -8.26 -0.64
N LEU A 42 -6.38 -6.94 -0.76
CA LEU A 42 -5.47 -6.04 -0.04
C LEU A 42 -5.74 -6.10 1.47
N GLY A 43 -7.01 -6.06 1.88
CA GLY A 43 -7.43 -6.21 3.28
C GLY A 43 -7.08 -7.57 3.89
N ASP A 44 -6.97 -8.62 3.07
CA ASP A 44 -6.51 -9.96 3.47
C ASP A 44 -4.97 -10.09 3.44
N GLY A 45 -4.24 -9.05 2.98
CA GLY A 45 -2.78 -9.07 2.82
C GLY A 45 -2.29 -9.86 1.59
N ARG A 46 -3.19 -10.27 0.70
CA ARG A 46 -2.89 -11.05 -0.51
C ARG A 46 -2.44 -10.15 -1.67
N VAL A 47 -1.42 -9.34 -1.42
CA VAL A 47 -0.93 -8.32 -2.39
C VAL A 47 -0.43 -8.93 -3.71
N ASN A 48 0.08 -10.17 -3.68
CA ASN A 48 0.48 -10.92 -4.87
C ASN A 48 -0.71 -11.30 -5.76
N LEU A 49 -1.87 -11.62 -5.20
CA LEU A 49 -3.09 -11.87 -5.96
C LEU A 49 -3.71 -10.57 -6.48
N ALA A 50 -3.72 -9.51 -5.67
CA ALA A 50 -4.12 -8.18 -6.10
C ALA A 50 -3.26 -7.69 -7.28
N ARG A 51 -1.93 -7.94 -7.27
CA ARG A 51 -1.02 -7.66 -8.38
C ARG A 51 -1.44 -8.33 -9.68
N ARG A 52 -1.85 -9.61 -9.62
CA ARG A 52 -2.30 -10.36 -10.81
C ARG A 52 -3.55 -9.75 -11.43
N MET A 53 -4.50 -9.29 -10.58
CA MET A 53 -5.72 -8.63 -11.06
C MET A 53 -5.47 -7.21 -11.58
N LEU A 54 -4.54 -6.48 -10.95
CA LEU A 54 -4.18 -5.12 -11.35
C LEU A 54 -3.24 -5.05 -12.57
N GLY A 55 -2.59 -6.15 -12.92
CA GLY A 55 -1.50 -6.18 -13.91
C GLY A 55 -0.20 -5.50 -13.43
N ARG A 56 -0.19 -4.95 -12.21
CA ARG A 56 0.96 -4.25 -11.58
C ARG A 56 0.93 -4.40 -10.06
N PRO A 57 2.07 -4.27 -9.36
CA PRO A 57 2.05 -4.23 -7.90
C PRO A 57 1.16 -3.10 -7.40
N TYR A 58 0.39 -3.37 -6.34
CA TYR A 58 -0.30 -2.31 -5.61
C TYR A 58 0.73 -1.45 -4.89
N GLY A 59 0.52 -0.15 -4.88
CA GLY A 59 1.42 0.79 -4.21
C GLY A 59 0.66 1.81 -3.39
N VAL A 60 1.33 2.30 -2.36
CA VAL A 60 0.92 3.49 -1.61
C VAL A 60 1.91 4.60 -1.85
N GLU A 61 1.42 5.82 -1.76
CA GLU A 61 2.19 7.04 -1.89
C GLU A 61 1.95 7.89 -0.64
N GLY A 62 3.00 8.53 -0.13
CA GLY A 62 2.89 9.35 1.06
C GLY A 62 4.12 10.19 1.30
N VAL A 63 3.94 11.25 2.09
CA VAL A 63 5.03 12.11 2.54
C VAL A 63 5.77 11.43 3.68
N VAL A 64 7.10 11.49 3.66
CA VAL A 64 7.93 11.02 4.76
C VAL A 64 7.86 12.01 5.92
N ILE A 65 7.41 11.52 7.05
CA ILE A 65 7.27 12.29 8.29
C ILE A 65 8.24 11.78 9.36
N HIS A 66 8.48 12.61 10.37
CA HIS A 66 9.26 12.18 11.53
C HIS A 66 8.55 11.05 12.29
N GLY A 67 9.28 9.96 12.50
CA GLY A 67 8.85 8.82 13.31
C GLY A 67 9.53 8.83 14.69
N ASN A 68 9.35 7.75 15.44
CA ASN A 68 9.94 7.59 16.77
C ASN A 68 11.45 7.27 16.76
N HIS A 69 12.12 7.35 15.61
CA HIS A 69 13.57 7.13 15.39
C HIS A 69 14.12 5.78 15.88
N ARG A 70 13.27 4.81 16.27
CA ARG A 70 13.69 3.51 16.83
C ARG A 70 14.55 2.69 15.87
N GLY A 71 14.26 2.75 14.55
CA GLY A 71 15.05 2.04 13.54
C GLY A 71 16.47 2.56 13.41
N ARG A 72 16.69 3.86 13.59
CA ARG A 72 18.02 4.47 13.49
C ARG A 72 18.97 4.00 14.61
N THR A 73 18.46 3.79 15.81
CA THR A 73 19.23 3.29 16.96
C THR A 73 19.72 1.87 16.80
N ILE A 74 19.09 1.09 15.92
CA ILE A 74 19.42 -0.35 15.70
C ILE A 74 20.06 -0.60 14.33
N GLY A 75 20.52 0.45 13.64
CA GLY A 75 21.19 0.32 12.34
C GLY A 75 20.29 0.10 11.12
N PHE A 76 18.95 0.15 11.31
CA PHE A 76 17.96 0.02 10.24
C PHE A 76 17.09 1.27 10.15
N PRO A 77 17.60 2.37 9.56
CA PRO A 77 16.82 3.59 9.43
C PRO A 77 15.56 3.33 8.60
N THR A 78 14.41 3.78 9.11
CA THR A 78 13.12 3.64 8.46
C THR A 78 12.52 4.98 8.13
N ALA A 79 11.96 5.11 6.91
CA ALA A 79 11.12 6.22 6.53
C ALA A 79 9.68 5.94 6.98
N ASN A 80 9.10 6.88 7.75
CA ASN A 80 7.70 6.81 8.17
C ASN A 80 6.84 7.56 7.16
N LEU A 81 5.91 6.89 6.50
CA LEU A 81 5.05 7.49 5.50
C LEU A 81 3.69 7.84 6.09
N LYS A 82 3.25 9.07 5.83
CA LYS A 82 1.84 9.47 5.97
C LYS A 82 1.14 9.16 4.64
N PRO A 83 0.33 8.08 4.55
CA PRO A 83 -0.23 7.65 3.29
C PRO A 83 -1.30 8.61 2.77
N GLN A 84 -1.31 8.84 1.46
CA GLN A 84 -2.37 9.57 0.77
C GLN A 84 -3.48 8.63 0.27
N ASN A 85 -3.21 7.32 0.25
CA ASN A 85 -4.15 6.30 -0.22
C ASN A 85 -5.20 5.97 0.84
N ARG A 86 -6.48 5.83 0.40
CA ARG A 86 -7.58 5.37 1.26
C ARG A 86 -7.54 3.87 1.56
N VAL A 87 -6.89 3.10 0.69
CA VAL A 87 -6.81 1.63 0.83
C VAL A 87 -5.38 1.28 1.23
N ILE A 88 -5.23 0.77 2.44
CA ILE A 88 -3.96 0.29 2.95
C ILE A 88 -4.04 -1.24 3.08
N PRO A 89 -3.02 -2.01 2.66
CA PRO A 89 -3.00 -3.46 2.84
C PRO A 89 -3.10 -3.85 4.33
N LYS A 90 -3.48 -5.12 4.58
CA LYS A 90 -3.52 -5.68 5.93
C LYS A 90 -2.22 -5.40 6.69
N TYR A 91 -2.30 -5.18 7.98
CA TYR A 91 -1.13 -5.01 8.84
C TYR A 91 -0.18 -6.20 8.76
N GLY A 92 1.11 -5.94 8.83
CA GLY A 92 2.16 -6.93 8.69
C GLY A 92 3.39 -6.40 7.97
N VAL A 93 4.35 -7.29 7.75
CA VAL A 93 5.63 -7.01 7.09
C VAL A 93 5.59 -7.50 5.66
N TYR A 94 6.11 -6.67 4.75
CA TYR A 94 6.07 -6.88 3.31
C TYR A 94 7.45 -6.69 2.68
N ALA A 95 7.80 -7.55 1.72
CA ALA A 95 8.81 -7.24 0.73
C ALA A 95 8.23 -6.20 -0.23
N THR A 96 8.96 -5.10 -0.42
CA THR A 96 8.50 -3.94 -1.18
C THR A 96 9.60 -3.43 -2.12
N ALA A 97 9.23 -2.49 -2.98
CA ALA A 97 10.15 -1.66 -3.73
C ALA A 97 9.72 -0.20 -3.54
N THR A 98 10.69 0.65 -3.23
CA THR A 98 10.50 2.09 -2.99
C THR A 98 11.14 2.89 -4.11
N LEU A 99 10.40 3.84 -4.66
CA LEU A 99 10.89 4.74 -5.69
C LEU A 99 11.60 5.93 -5.03
N ILE A 100 12.89 6.09 -5.33
CA ILE A 100 13.74 7.20 -4.89
C ILE A 100 14.52 7.70 -6.10
N ASP A 101 14.45 8.97 -6.40
CA ASP A 101 15.16 9.62 -7.53
C ASP A 101 14.93 8.89 -8.87
N GLY A 102 13.69 8.44 -9.11
CA GLY A 102 13.32 7.73 -10.32
C GLY A 102 13.75 6.25 -10.37
N ILE A 103 14.46 5.74 -9.34
CA ILE A 103 15.00 4.38 -9.27
C ILE A 103 14.22 3.56 -8.25
N TRP A 104 13.76 2.36 -8.66
CA TRP A 104 13.13 1.41 -7.75
C TRP A 104 14.19 0.67 -6.95
N ARG A 105 14.20 0.87 -5.63
CA ARG A 105 15.12 0.21 -4.69
C ARG A 105 14.39 -0.88 -3.90
N ARG A 106 15.09 -1.95 -3.58
CA ARG A 106 14.56 -3.00 -2.70
C ARG A 106 14.31 -2.42 -1.31
N SER A 107 13.22 -2.83 -0.70
CA SER A 107 12.85 -2.35 0.63
C SER A 107 12.02 -3.38 1.37
N ILE A 108 11.90 -3.18 2.68
CA ILE A 108 10.97 -3.91 3.54
C ILE A 108 10.07 -2.88 4.21
N THR A 109 8.78 -3.16 4.26
CA THR A 109 7.79 -2.23 4.81
C THR A 109 6.96 -2.93 5.87
N ASN A 110 6.89 -2.32 7.06
CA ASN A 110 5.95 -2.69 8.10
C ASN A 110 4.71 -1.78 8.03
N ILE A 111 3.53 -2.39 8.02
CA ILE A 111 2.26 -1.71 8.24
C ILE A 111 1.74 -2.13 9.59
N GLY A 112 1.57 -1.19 10.49
CA GLY A 112 1.09 -1.42 11.85
C GLY A 112 0.16 -0.33 12.34
N VAL A 113 -0.10 -0.35 13.63
CA VAL A 113 -0.90 0.68 14.32
C VAL A 113 0.04 1.64 15.03
N ARG A 114 -0.14 2.93 14.81
CA ARG A 114 0.51 3.95 15.63
C ARG A 114 -0.31 4.11 16.91
N PRO A 115 0.26 3.83 18.10
CA PRO A 115 -0.44 4.16 19.35
C PRO A 115 -0.55 5.69 19.42
N THR A 116 -1.72 6.24 19.18
CA THR A 116 -2.05 7.63 19.49
C THR A 116 -2.91 7.65 20.75
N PHE A 117 -2.78 8.70 21.55
CA PHE A 117 -3.62 8.92 22.75
C PHE A 117 -5.05 9.29 22.37
N GLU A 118 -5.33 9.55 21.10
CA GLU A 118 -6.65 9.82 20.54
C GLU A 118 -7.18 8.56 19.86
N SER A 119 -8.47 8.34 19.96
CA SER A 119 -9.21 7.09 19.63
C SER A 119 -9.16 6.59 18.18
N ASP A 120 -8.54 7.32 17.27
CA ASP A 120 -8.35 6.93 15.88
C ASP A 120 -6.89 6.48 15.63
N SER A 121 -6.67 5.18 15.71
CA SER A 121 -5.37 4.58 15.37
C SER A 121 -5.11 4.63 13.87
N GLU A 122 -4.41 5.67 13.42
CA GLU A 122 -3.96 5.74 12.01
C GLU A 122 -2.95 4.63 11.70
N PRO A 123 -3.00 4.03 10.48
CA PRO A 123 -2.01 3.06 10.08
C PRO A 123 -0.63 3.71 10.00
N SER A 124 0.37 3.09 10.63
CA SER A 124 1.78 3.44 10.49
C SER A 124 2.37 2.64 9.34
N ILE A 125 3.05 3.30 8.41
CA ILE A 125 3.78 2.68 7.32
C ILE A 125 5.25 3.04 7.46
N GLU A 126 6.05 2.06 7.86
CA GLU A 126 7.49 2.23 8.09
C GLU A 126 8.26 1.42 7.06
N THR A 127 9.08 2.09 6.26
CA THR A 127 9.83 1.47 5.17
C THR A 127 11.33 1.62 5.40
N HIS A 128 12.04 0.50 5.45
CA HIS A 128 13.50 0.44 5.37
C HIS A 128 13.92 0.15 3.94
N VAL A 129 14.76 1.01 3.37
CA VAL A 129 15.29 0.86 2.01
C VAL A 129 16.70 0.30 2.11
N PHE A 130 16.94 -0.85 1.47
CA PHE A 130 18.26 -1.48 1.48
C PHE A 130 19.27 -0.68 0.66
N ASP A 131 20.51 -0.64 1.12
CA ASP A 131 21.63 -0.01 0.43
C ASP A 131 21.37 1.49 0.13
N PHE A 132 20.70 2.18 1.07
CA PHE A 132 20.38 3.60 0.96
C PHE A 132 20.61 4.32 2.30
N ASP A 133 21.42 5.38 2.28
CA ASP A 133 21.79 6.17 3.46
C ASP A 133 21.50 7.68 3.26
N GLY A 134 20.49 8.01 2.48
CA GLY A 134 20.05 9.39 2.24
C GLY A 134 18.96 9.85 3.22
N ASP A 135 18.81 11.16 3.35
CA ASP A 135 17.70 11.77 4.04
C ASP A 135 16.48 11.85 3.11
N LEU A 136 15.34 11.38 3.58
CA LEU A 136 14.08 11.33 2.83
C LEU A 136 12.98 12.17 3.47
N TYR A 137 13.27 12.93 4.53
CA TYR A 137 12.25 13.73 5.22
C TYR A 137 11.64 14.79 4.33
N GLY A 138 10.30 14.82 4.30
CA GLY A 138 9.53 15.74 3.46
C GLY A 138 9.32 15.26 2.03
N ASP A 139 10.05 14.25 1.59
CA ASP A 139 9.89 13.69 0.24
C ASP A 139 8.60 12.88 0.12
N VAL A 140 8.07 12.82 -1.10
CA VAL A 140 6.95 11.94 -1.45
C VAL A 140 7.50 10.62 -1.95
N LEU A 141 7.33 9.57 -1.18
CA LEU A 141 7.74 8.23 -1.58
C LEU A 141 6.58 7.42 -2.12
N ARG A 142 6.89 6.60 -3.11
CA ARG A 142 5.99 5.58 -3.64
C ARG A 142 6.54 4.21 -3.31
N VAL A 143 5.74 3.41 -2.57
CA VAL A 143 6.10 2.05 -2.14
C VAL A 143 5.19 1.04 -2.82
N ARG A 144 5.77 0.08 -3.56
CA ARG A 144 5.08 -1.04 -4.21
C ARG A 144 5.18 -2.30 -3.36
N PHE A 145 4.04 -2.92 -3.07
CA PHE A 145 3.95 -4.16 -2.31
C PHE A 145 4.12 -5.37 -3.24
N LEU A 146 5.15 -6.18 -2.99
CA LEU A 146 5.49 -7.33 -3.81
C LEU A 146 4.94 -8.62 -3.20
N ARG A 147 5.18 -8.84 -1.91
CA ARG A 147 4.79 -10.04 -1.17
C ARG A 147 4.62 -9.71 0.32
N ARG A 148 3.61 -10.30 0.95
CA ARG A 148 3.50 -10.31 2.41
C ARG A 148 4.41 -11.37 2.98
N ILE A 149 5.22 -11.02 3.96
CA ILE A 149 6.19 -11.90 4.62
C ILE A 149 5.55 -12.54 5.84
N ARG A 150 4.99 -11.73 6.77
CA ARG A 150 4.41 -12.18 8.03
C ARG A 150 3.42 -11.17 8.61
N ASP A 151 2.72 -11.57 9.67
CA ASP A 151 1.94 -10.65 10.49
C ASP A 151 2.84 -9.65 11.23
N GLU A 152 2.26 -8.55 11.69
CA GLU A 152 2.93 -7.64 12.60
C GLU A 152 3.25 -8.41 13.91
N LYS A 153 4.47 -8.23 14.40
CA LYS A 153 4.91 -8.78 15.68
C LYS A 153 5.48 -7.65 16.51
N LYS A 154 5.02 -7.52 17.73
CA LYS A 154 5.68 -6.68 18.73
C LYS A 154 6.88 -7.43 19.27
N PHE A 155 8.04 -6.81 19.24
CA PHE A 155 9.26 -7.36 19.82
C PHE A 155 9.44 -6.84 21.24
N GLY A 156 9.85 -7.71 22.14
CA GLY A 156 10.11 -7.36 23.54
C GLY A 156 11.39 -6.55 23.74
N GLY A 157 12.25 -6.48 22.73
CA GLY A 157 13.53 -5.76 22.77
C GLY A 157 14.22 -5.71 21.41
N ILE A 158 15.35 -4.99 21.38
CA ILE A 158 16.17 -4.77 20.19
C ILE A 158 16.80 -6.09 19.71
N ASP A 159 17.22 -6.96 20.61
CA ASP A 159 17.89 -8.22 20.27
C ASP A 159 16.95 -9.18 19.54
N GLU A 160 15.67 -9.25 19.95
CA GLU A 160 14.65 -10.07 19.28
C GLU A 160 14.33 -9.53 17.87
N LEU A 161 14.37 -8.22 17.69
CA LEU A 161 14.17 -7.58 16.39
C LEU A 161 15.34 -7.86 15.45
N ASN A 162 16.58 -7.74 15.93
CA ASN A 162 17.79 -8.00 15.15
C ASN A 162 17.85 -9.45 14.67
N ALA A 163 17.62 -10.41 15.55
CA ALA A 163 17.58 -11.84 15.23
C ALA A 163 16.49 -12.22 14.18
N GLN A 164 15.51 -11.35 13.95
CA GLN A 164 14.45 -11.58 12.95
C GLN A 164 14.77 -10.93 11.60
N ILE A 165 15.73 -10.00 11.54
CA ILE A 165 16.11 -9.26 10.32
C ILE A 165 17.27 -9.97 9.59
N GLU A 166 18.14 -10.68 10.33
CA GLU A 166 19.14 -11.58 9.77
C GLU A 166 18.50 -12.83 9.11
#